data_4bf10dd12d7f69959f277992a022a50e
#
_entry.id   4bf10dd12d7f69959f277992a022a50e
#
_cell.length_a   1.000
_cell.length_b   1.000
_cell.length_c   1.000
_cell.angle_alpha   90.00
_cell.angle_beta   90.00
_cell.angle_gamma   90.00
#
_symmetry.space_group_name_H-M   'P 1'
#
loop_
_entity.id
_entity.type
_entity.pdbx_description
1 polymer ?
#
loop_
_entity_poly.entity_id
_entity_poly.type
_entity_poly.pdbx_seq_one_letter_code
_entity_poly.pdbx_strand_id
1 'polypeptide(L)'
;MYTMSLYESGDSSGEASLTKMLNNTQETINTGSIEILQLAKLLIRGGWQANINVSENKIGLIPKSYIDSILNIDMNQGTEKRRDKDKMKMLLKSLSRNEASIVGNKTIIKDIEEYENGTELLSSRDTVIDYLDVLDRLHLIENQEAYGENYRSPNRVGKSPKRHLTDPSLACACLGLTPEKLLKDLNTFGFMFEALVERDLRIYMDYLDGHLYHFRDNVTGLEVDSILEFSDGEYAAVEIKLGYNQVEEAKKSLLNFYDNMIKKPAFMCVIVGKCSAVVRDPETGIYIVPITALKP
;
A
#
# COMPACT_ATOMS: atom_id res chain seq x y z
N MET A 1 -6.68 9.57 9.70
CA MET A 1 -7.99 9.50 8.96
C MET A 1 -7.72 8.78 7.66
N TYR A 2 -8.45 7.70 7.35
CA TYR A 2 -8.26 6.89 6.15
C TYR A 2 -9.35 7.16 5.13
N THR A 3 -9.07 6.84 3.86
CA THR A 3 -10.10 6.64 2.84
C THR A 3 -10.85 5.33 3.11
N MET A 4 -11.94 5.05 2.40
CA MET A 4 -12.68 3.79 2.57
C MET A 4 -11.90 2.63 1.94
N SER A 5 -11.89 1.49 2.61
CA SER A 5 -11.45 0.21 2.04
C SER A 5 -12.42 -0.28 0.97
N LEU A 6 -12.03 -1.31 0.21
CA LEU A 6 -12.95 -1.95 -0.75
C LEU A 6 -14.15 -2.60 -0.04
N TYR A 7 -13.98 -3.07 1.19
CA TYR A 7 -15.09 -3.62 1.97
C TYR A 7 -16.09 -2.54 2.39
N GLU A 8 -15.61 -1.41 2.90
CA GLU A 8 -16.46 -0.28 3.31
C GLU A 8 -17.17 0.37 2.12
N SER A 9 -16.55 0.40 0.94
CA SER A 9 -17.15 0.93 -0.28
C SER A 9 -18.10 -0.06 -1.00
N GLY A 10 -18.21 -1.31 -0.50
CA GLY A 10 -19.05 -2.36 -1.10
C GLY A 10 -18.43 -3.04 -2.32
N ASP A 11 -17.15 -2.82 -2.60
CA ASP A 11 -16.43 -3.44 -3.70
C ASP A 11 -15.73 -4.77 -3.31
N SER A 12 -15.73 -5.10 -2.02
CA SER A 12 -15.38 -6.41 -1.50
C SER A 12 -16.59 -7.10 -0.90
N SER A 13 -16.79 -8.38 -1.22
CA SER A 13 -17.91 -9.19 -0.69
C SER A 13 -17.74 -9.53 0.81
N GLY A 14 -16.52 -9.44 1.35
CA GLY A 14 -16.22 -9.76 2.73
C GLY A 14 -16.33 -11.24 3.09
N GLU A 15 -16.21 -12.15 2.13
CA GLU A 15 -16.27 -13.60 2.36
C GLU A 15 -14.98 -14.14 2.99
N ALA A 16 -13.86 -13.47 2.79
CA ALA A 16 -12.57 -13.75 3.43
C ALA A 16 -12.34 -12.79 4.61
N SER A 17 -12.23 -13.30 5.82
CA SER A 17 -12.00 -12.50 7.03
C SER A 17 -10.63 -12.76 7.63
N LEU A 18 -9.86 -11.70 7.92
CA LEU A 18 -8.59 -11.80 8.65
C LEU A 18 -8.77 -12.47 10.02
N THR A 19 -9.85 -12.13 10.73
CA THR A 19 -10.19 -12.75 12.02
C THR A 19 -10.48 -14.25 11.87
N LYS A 20 -11.17 -14.68 10.80
CA LYS A 20 -11.41 -16.12 10.56
C LYS A 20 -10.14 -16.86 10.19
N MET A 21 -9.22 -16.24 9.43
CA MET A 21 -7.92 -16.81 9.11
C MET A 21 -7.06 -16.96 10.38
N LEU A 22 -7.03 -15.93 11.24
CA LEU A 22 -6.33 -15.96 12.52
C LEU A 22 -6.82 -17.12 13.40
N ASN A 23 -8.13 -17.31 13.48
CA ASN A 23 -8.76 -18.39 14.24
C ASN A 23 -8.80 -19.73 13.50
N ASN A 24 -8.20 -19.82 12.33
CA ASN A 24 -8.15 -21.03 11.48
C ASN A 24 -9.56 -21.59 11.14
N THR A 25 -10.53 -20.71 10.97
CA THR A 25 -11.94 -21.04 10.66
C THR A 25 -12.39 -20.53 9.29
N GLN A 26 -11.48 -19.96 8.49
CA GLN A 26 -11.79 -19.51 7.15
C GLN A 26 -11.92 -20.72 6.22
N GLU A 27 -13.09 -20.87 5.62
CA GLU A 27 -13.40 -21.95 4.67
C GLU A 27 -13.03 -21.56 3.24
N THR A 28 -12.85 -22.57 2.38
CA THR A 28 -12.76 -22.38 0.94
C THR A 28 -14.15 -22.00 0.39
N ILE A 29 -14.21 -20.88 -0.37
CA ILE A 29 -15.46 -20.37 -0.91
C ILE A 29 -15.27 -19.73 -2.29
N ASN A 30 -16.21 -19.96 -3.19
CA ASN A 30 -16.24 -19.27 -4.49
C ASN A 30 -16.81 -17.87 -4.32
N THR A 31 -16.03 -16.85 -4.76
CA THR A 31 -16.34 -15.43 -4.57
C THR A 31 -16.71 -14.71 -5.87
N GLY A 32 -16.60 -15.41 -7.01
CA GLY A 32 -16.57 -14.75 -8.31
C GLY A 32 -15.21 -14.07 -8.55
N SER A 33 -14.99 -13.56 -9.74
CA SER A 33 -13.76 -12.85 -10.09
C SER A 33 -14.06 -11.48 -10.67
N ILE A 34 -13.19 -10.52 -10.38
CA ILE A 34 -13.23 -9.19 -11.00
C ILE A 34 -12.43 -9.19 -12.31
N GLU A 35 -12.88 -8.42 -13.29
CA GLU A 35 -12.06 -8.17 -14.47
C GLU A 35 -10.92 -7.19 -14.15
N ILE A 36 -9.75 -7.42 -14.74
CA ILE A 36 -8.54 -6.63 -14.46
C ILE A 36 -8.73 -5.13 -14.76
N LEU A 37 -9.52 -4.80 -15.77
CA LEU A 37 -9.91 -3.42 -16.08
C LEU A 37 -10.74 -2.80 -14.94
N GLN A 38 -11.66 -3.58 -14.36
CA GLN A 38 -12.46 -3.08 -13.24
C GLN A 38 -11.61 -2.85 -12.00
N LEU A 39 -10.64 -3.74 -11.73
CA LEU A 39 -9.67 -3.54 -10.64
C LEU A 39 -8.85 -2.25 -10.86
N ALA A 40 -8.40 -1.99 -12.09
CA ALA A 40 -7.73 -0.74 -12.43
C ALA A 40 -8.61 0.50 -12.20
N LYS A 41 -9.93 0.41 -12.52
CA LYS A 41 -10.88 1.49 -12.23
C LYS A 41 -11.06 1.73 -10.73
N LEU A 42 -11.16 0.67 -9.92
CA LEU A 42 -11.23 0.79 -8.45
C LEU A 42 -10.01 1.52 -7.88
N LEU A 43 -8.82 1.17 -8.37
CA LEU A 43 -7.57 1.79 -7.98
C LEU A 43 -7.52 3.28 -8.34
N ILE A 44 -7.91 3.66 -9.57
CA ILE A 44 -7.96 5.07 -10.00
C ILE A 44 -9.02 5.86 -9.23
N ARG A 45 -10.17 5.23 -8.92
CA ARG A 45 -11.25 5.84 -8.16
C ARG A 45 -10.83 6.18 -6.72
N GLY A 46 -10.04 5.28 -6.11
CA GLY A 46 -9.69 5.34 -4.71
C GLY A 46 -10.87 5.12 -3.77
N GLY A 47 -10.60 5.22 -2.46
CA GLY A 47 -11.58 5.06 -1.38
C GLY A 47 -12.27 6.38 -0.96
N TRP A 48 -12.33 7.38 -1.80
CA TRP A 48 -12.95 8.67 -1.51
C TRP A 48 -14.47 8.56 -1.51
N GLN A 49 -15.12 8.86 -0.39
CA GLN A 49 -16.58 8.79 -0.27
C GLN A 49 -17.30 9.59 -1.37
N ALA A 50 -16.78 10.78 -1.71
CA ALA A 50 -17.32 11.60 -2.78
C ALA A 50 -17.23 10.97 -4.18
N ASN A 51 -16.41 9.91 -4.34
CA ASN A 51 -16.13 9.28 -5.63
C ASN A 51 -16.91 7.97 -5.86
N ILE A 52 -17.63 7.45 -4.86
CA ILE A 52 -18.28 6.13 -4.94
C ILE A 52 -19.37 6.09 -6.00
N ASN A 53 -20.16 7.15 -6.14
CA ASN A 53 -21.27 7.24 -7.09
C ASN A 53 -20.93 8.08 -8.34
N VAL A 54 -19.65 8.33 -8.60
CA VAL A 54 -19.22 9.10 -9.76
C VAL A 54 -19.17 8.20 -10.99
N SER A 55 -19.60 8.72 -12.14
CA SER A 55 -19.54 8.00 -13.42
C SER A 55 -18.11 7.61 -13.78
N GLU A 56 -17.93 6.43 -14.40
CA GLU A 56 -16.63 5.83 -14.69
C GLU A 56 -15.64 6.74 -15.44
N ASN A 57 -16.14 7.60 -16.31
CA ASN A 57 -15.30 8.57 -17.05
C ASN A 57 -14.79 9.75 -16.20
N LYS A 58 -15.20 9.84 -14.95
CA LYS A 58 -14.86 10.92 -14.01
C LYS A 58 -14.16 10.45 -12.73
N ILE A 59 -13.94 9.14 -12.57
CA ILE A 59 -13.37 8.55 -11.33
C ILE A 59 -12.02 9.13 -10.92
N GLY A 60 -11.20 9.61 -11.85
CA GLY A 60 -9.90 10.23 -11.55
C GLY A 60 -9.98 11.72 -11.17
N LEU A 61 -11.17 12.36 -11.24
CA LEU A 61 -11.28 13.80 -10.98
C LEU A 61 -11.11 14.14 -9.49
N ILE A 62 -11.68 13.34 -8.59
CA ILE A 62 -11.61 13.60 -7.14
C ILE A 62 -10.16 13.53 -6.64
N PRO A 63 -9.37 12.45 -6.87
CA PRO A 63 -7.97 12.40 -6.48
C PRO A 63 -7.15 13.56 -7.06
N LYS A 64 -7.38 13.90 -8.34
CA LYS A 64 -6.71 15.03 -8.98
C LYS A 64 -7.05 16.38 -8.33
N SER A 65 -8.34 16.63 -8.08
CA SER A 65 -8.78 17.86 -7.41
C SER A 65 -8.22 17.96 -5.99
N TYR A 66 -8.04 16.83 -5.31
CA TYR A 66 -7.44 16.80 -3.99
C TYR A 66 -5.95 17.20 -4.03
N ILE A 67 -5.18 16.67 -4.99
CA ILE A 67 -3.80 17.10 -5.22
C ILE A 67 -3.73 18.60 -5.55
N ASP A 68 -4.63 19.11 -6.39
CA ASP A 68 -4.70 20.54 -6.73
C ASP A 68 -5.02 21.39 -5.50
N SER A 69 -5.88 20.93 -4.58
CA SER A 69 -6.18 21.60 -3.30
C SER A 69 -4.94 21.69 -2.42
N ILE A 70 -4.22 20.57 -2.24
CA ILE A 70 -2.97 20.55 -1.47
C ILE A 70 -1.98 21.59 -1.99
N LEU A 71 -1.76 21.62 -3.30
CA LEU A 71 -0.80 22.52 -3.94
C LEU A 71 -1.22 23.99 -3.87
N ASN A 72 -2.52 24.29 -3.83
CA ASN A 72 -3.01 25.67 -3.92
C ASN A 72 -3.36 26.28 -2.55
N ILE A 73 -3.80 25.47 -1.60
CA ILE A 73 -4.41 25.93 -0.35
C ILE A 73 -3.67 25.34 0.86
N ASP A 74 -3.67 24.01 0.97
CA ASP A 74 -3.43 23.32 2.24
C ASP A 74 -1.97 23.35 2.70
N MET A 75 -1.00 23.32 1.79
CA MET A 75 0.42 23.24 2.13
C MET A 75 0.94 24.44 2.94
N ASN A 76 0.24 25.56 2.93
CA ASN A 76 0.61 26.77 3.66
C ASN A 76 -0.32 27.10 4.84
N GLN A 77 -1.34 26.26 5.11
CA GLN A 77 -2.25 26.50 6.23
C GLN A 77 -1.54 26.36 7.59
N GLY A 78 -1.85 27.26 8.50
CA GLY A 78 -1.33 27.24 9.87
C GLY A 78 0.17 27.59 10.01
N THR A 79 0.78 28.20 8.99
CA THR A 79 2.21 28.58 9.01
C THR A 79 2.44 29.89 8.27
N GLU A 80 3.37 30.71 8.79
CA GLU A 80 3.85 31.92 8.10
C GLU A 80 4.82 31.59 6.95
N LYS A 81 5.36 30.38 6.92
CA LYS A 81 6.32 29.94 5.90
C LYS A 81 5.59 29.64 4.59
N ARG A 82 5.91 30.43 3.55
CA ARG A 82 5.38 30.22 2.21
C ARG A 82 6.21 29.14 1.49
N ARG A 83 5.58 28.01 1.18
CA ARG A 83 6.21 26.89 0.46
C ARG A 83 6.01 27.01 -1.04
N ASP A 84 6.98 26.51 -1.78
CA ASP A 84 6.97 26.50 -3.24
C ASP A 84 6.13 25.33 -3.76
N LYS A 85 5.19 25.63 -4.68
CA LYS A 85 4.29 24.63 -5.27
C LYS A 85 5.02 23.63 -6.16
N ASP A 86 6.02 24.08 -6.91
CA ASP A 86 6.74 23.22 -7.85
C ASP A 86 7.57 22.22 -7.07
N LYS A 87 8.19 22.62 -5.96
CA LYS A 87 8.88 21.73 -5.03
C LYS A 87 7.94 20.67 -4.43
N MET A 88 6.76 21.08 -3.97
CA MET A 88 5.76 20.13 -3.45
C MET A 88 5.29 19.16 -4.53
N LYS A 89 5.05 19.66 -5.74
CA LYS A 89 4.66 18.82 -6.89
C LYS A 89 5.73 17.80 -7.26
N MET A 90 7.01 18.17 -7.21
CA MET A 90 8.13 17.25 -7.44
C MET A 90 8.22 16.19 -6.34
N LEU A 91 8.09 16.59 -5.07
CA LEU A 91 8.05 15.65 -3.96
C LEU A 91 6.91 14.64 -4.12
N LEU A 92 5.70 15.10 -4.43
CA LEU A 92 4.55 14.22 -4.66
C LEU A 92 4.78 13.26 -5.83
N LYS A 93 5.42 13.72 -6.92
CA LYS A 93 5.79 12.84 -8.04
C LYS A 93 6.83 11.79 -7.65
N SER A 94 7.87 12.18 -6.87
CA SER A 94 8.87 11.24 -6.38
C SER A 94 8.24 10.19 -5.46
N LEU A 95 7.39 10.60 -4.50
CA LEU A 95 6.65 9.68 -3.65
C LEU A 95 5.77 8.73 -4.47
N SER A 96 5.03 9.27 -5.44
CA SER A 96 4.13 8.48 -6.30
C SER A 96 4.88 7.47 -7.18
N ARG A 97 6.08 7.82 -7.66
CA ARG A 97 6.95 6.91 -8.42
C ARG A 97 7.47 5.77 -7.54
N ASN A 98 7.69 6.06 -6.27
CA ASN A 98 8.22 5.13 -5.28
C ASN A 98 7.12 4.55 -4.37
N GLU A 99 5.84 4.60 -4.81
CA GLU A 99 4.71 4.03 -4.07
C GLU A 99 4.97 2.56 -3.74
N ALA A 100 4.59 2.13 -2.53
CA ALA A 100 4.82 0.78 -2.02
C ALA A 100 6.31 0.36 -1.99
N SER A 101 7.25 1.30 -1.88
CA SER A 101 8.68 0.99 -1.89
C SER A 101 9.38 1.49 -0.63
N ILE A 102 10.42 0.74 -0.23
CA ILE A 102 11.31 1.15 0.89
C ILE A 102 12.26 2.22 0.37
N VAL A 103 11.94 3.49 0.61
CA VAL A 103 12.75 4.61 0.14
C VAL A 103 13.16 5.55 1.27
N GLY A 104 14.46 5.82 1.34
CA GLY A 104 15.01 6.86 2.24
C GLY A 104 14.94 8.25 1.60
N ASN A 105 15.08 9.29 2.43
CA ASN A 105 15.10 10.67 1.98
C ASN A 105 16.16 10.96 0.91
N LYS A 106 17.29 10.23 0.92
CA LYS A 106 18.33 10.34 -0.11
C LYS A 106 17.85 9.99 -1.52
N THR A 107 17.01 8.96 -1.63
CA THR A 107 16.42 8.55 -2.94
C THR A 107 15.46 9.61 -3.44
N ILE A 108 14.63 10.17 -2.56
CA ILE A 108 13.69 11.23 -2.89
C ILE A 108 14.45 12.49 -3.38
N ILE A 109 15.51 12.88 -2.68
CA ILE A 109 16.35 14.02 -3.07
C ILE A 109 16.94 13.78 -4.46
N LYS A 110 17.52 12.59 -4.69
CA LYS A 110 18.13 12.23 -5.98
C LYS A 110 17.11 12.27 -7.12
N ASP A 111 15.91 11.72 -6.91
CA ASP A 111 14.82 11.75 -7.90
C ASP A 111 14.47 13.19 -8.32
N ILE A 112 14.47 14.11 -7.36
CA ILE A 112 14.15 15.51 -7.58
C ILE A 112 15.30 16.23 -8.31
N GLU A 113 16.54 15.99 -7.93
CA GLU A 113 17.75 16.54 -8.56
C GLU A 113 17.88 16.07 -10.02
N GLU A 114 17.63 14.80 -10.32
CA GLU A 114 17.67 14.25 -11.69
C GLU A 114 16.59 14.87 -12.59
N TYR A 115 15.43 15.23 -12.04
CA TYR A 115 14.34 15.84 -12.78
C TYR A 115 14.66 17.29 -13.17
N GLU A 116 15.45 18.00 -12.39
CA GLU A 116 15.71 19.46 -12.54
C GLU A 116 16.87 19.81 -13.46
N ASN A 117 17.55 18.85 -14.10
CA ASN A 117 18.74 19.10 -14.92
C ASN A 117 19.76 20.04 -14.23
N GLY A 118 19.93 19.92 -12.89
CA GLY A 118 20.93 20.65 -12.12
C GLY A 118 20.54 22.05 -11.62
N THR A 119 19.25 22.41 -11.64
CA THR A 119 18.78 23.61 -10.93
C THR A 119 18.49 23.30 -9.47
N GLU A 120 19.09 24.06 -8.53
CA GLU A 120 19.08 23.84 -7.07
C GLU A 120 17.70 24.08 -6.40
N LEU A 121 16.64 23.41 -6.82
CA LEU A 121 15.31 23.67 -6.26
C LEU A 121 15.01 22.94 -4.94
N LEU A 122 15.50 21.71 -4.74
CA LEU A 122 15.31 20.94 -3.48
C LEU A 122 16.64 20.36 -2.94
N SER A 123 17.69 21.14 -3.00
CA SER A 123 19.08 20.72 -2.73
C SER A 123 19.41 20.37 -1.27
N SER A 124 18.49 20.51 -0.30
CA SER A 124 18.79 20.19 1.09
C SER A 124 17.85 19.14 1.67
N ARG A 125 18.44 18.21 2.44
CA ARG A 125 17.73 17.23 3.24
C ARG A 125 16.65 17.87 4.12
N ASP A 126 16.95 19.02 4.71
CA ASP A 126 16.04 19.75 5.62
C ASP A 126 14.79 20.26 4.89
N THR A 127 14.96 20.68 3.63
CA THR A 127 13.80 21.07 2.82
C THR A 127 12.89 19.88 2.53
N VAL A 128 13.42 18.73 2.15
CA VAL A 128 12.61 17.52 1.93
C VAL A 128 11.89 17.10 3.21
N ILE A 129 12.55 17.14 4.36
CA ILE A 129 11.94 16.83 5.65
C ILE A 129 10.79 17.79 5.95
N ASP A 130 10.99 19.11 5.80
CA ASP A 130 9.94 20.10 6.03
C ASP A 130 8.70 19.88 5.15
N TYR A 131 8.87 19.47 3.90
CA TYR A 131 7.76 19.16 3.00
C TYR A 131 7.09 17.83 3.33
N LEU A 132 7.85 16.82 3.74
CA LEU A 132 7.29 15.55 4.25
C LEU A 132 6.47 15.79 5.51
N ASP A 133 6.94 16.63 6.44
CA ASP A 133 6.20 16.99 7.66
C ASP A 133 4.87 17.68 7.36
N VAL A 134 4.79 18.43 6.25
CA VAL A 134 3.51 18.99 5.79
C VAL A 134 2.56 17.90 5.32
N LEU A 135 3.06 16.97 4.49
CA LEU A 135 2.24 15.88 3.99
C LEU A 135 1.76 14.96 5.13
N ASP A 136 2.60 14.72 6.13
CA ASP A 136 2.25 13.97 7.33
C ASP A 136 1.14 14.66 8.14
N ARG A 137 1.28 15.97 8.42
CA ARG A 137 0.25 16.75 9.11
C ARG A 137 -1.08 16.82 8.36
N LEU A 138 -1.04 16.73 7.04
CA LEU A 138 -2.23 16.66 6.18
C LEU A 138 -2.77 15.24 6.05
N HIS A 139 -2.15 14.25 6.70
CA HIS A 139 -2.48 12.83 6.60
C HIS A 139 -2.48 12.32 5.15
N LEU A 140 -1.47 12.72 4.39
CA LEU A 140 -1.33 12.37 2.97
C LEU A 140 -0.30 11.29 2.72
N ILE A 141 0.58 11.06 3.68
CA ILE A 141 1.57 10.00 3.64
C ILE A 141 1.41 9.09 4.84
N GLU A 142 1.73 7.83 4.61
CA GLU A 142 1.74 6.77 5.61
C GLU A 142 3.08 6.04 5.54
N ASN A 143 3.66 5.78 6.69
CA ASN A 143 4.89 5.03 6.82
C ASN A 143 4.57 3.64 7.37
N GLN A 144 4.86 2.60 6.58
CA GLN A 144 4.79 1.23 7.03
C GLN A 144 6.16 0.84 7.55
N GLU A 145 6.27 0.72 8.87
CA GLU A 145 7.53 0.46 9.56
C GLU A 145 8.02 -0.98 9.31
N ALA A 146 9.32 -1.22 9.58
CA ALA A 146 9.88 -2.54 9.44
C ALA A 146 9.52 -3.43 10.64
N TYR A 147 9.12 -4.67 10.35
CA TYR A 147 8.87 -5.69 11.37
C TYR A 147 10.18 -6.19 11.99
N GLY A 148 10.14 -6.50 13.28
CA GLY A 148 11.20 -7.21 14.00
C GLY A 148 10.59 -8.10 15.06
N GLU A 149 10.99 -9.37 15.13
CA GLU A 149 10.44 -10.36 16.07
C GLU A 149 10.51 -9.90 17.54
N ASN A 150 11.58 -9.20 17.89
CA ASN A 150 11.72 -8.63 19.23
C ASN A 150 11.31 -7.16 19.25
N TYR A 151 10.53 -6.75 20.24
CA TYR A 151 10.11 -5.35 20.43
C TYR A 151 11.28 -4.36 20.53
N ARG A 152 12.46 -4.82 20.99
CA ARG A 152 13.69 -4.04 21.06
C ARG A 152 14.62 -4.25 19.84
N SER A 153 14.12 -4.87 18.78
CA SER A 153 14.94 -5.10 17.58
C SER A 153 15.39 -3.77 16.96
N PRO A 154 16.68 -3.62 16.61
CA PRO A 154 17.14 -2.48 15.82
C PRO A 154 16.39 -2.33 14.49
N ASN A 155 15.83 -3.43 13.96
CA ASN A 155 15.03 -3.41 12.73
C ASN A 155 13.77 -2.54 12.87
N ARG A 156 13.14 -2.50 14.05
CA ARG A 156 11.96 -1.64 14.30
C ARG A 156 12.29 -0.14 14.37
N VAL A 157 13.56 0.24 14.55
CA VAL A 157 13.95 1.64 14.79
C VAL A 157 14.87 2.19 13.70
N GLY A 158 15.68 1.35 13.07
CA GLY A 158 16.79 1.80 12.22
C GLY A 158 16.58 1.60 10.73
N LYS A 159 15.51 0.93 10.28
CA LYS A 159 15.23 0.70 8.86
C LYS A 159 14.34 1.81 8.29
N SER A 160 14.56 2.11 7.01
CA SER A 160 13.65 3.01 6.28
C SER A 160 12.27 2.37 6.16
N PRO A 161 11.19 3.11 6.38
CA PRO A 161 9.84 2.61 6.19
C PRO A 161 9.55 2.39 4.70
N LYS A 162 8.61 1.51 4.40
CA LYS A 162 7.93 1.49 3.11
C LYS A 162 6.95 2.67 3.11
N ARG A 163 6.99 3.49 2.07
CA ARG A 163 6.22 4.74 2.02
C ARG A 163 5.03 4.62 1.11
N HIS A 164 3.91 5.17 1.57
CA HIS A 164 2.64 5.21 0.87
C HIS A 164 2.07 6.62 0.86
N LEU A 165 1.36 6.96 -0.20
CA LEU A 165 0.32 7.97 -0.09
C LEU A 165 -0.90 7.33 0.61
N THR A 166 -1.66 8.11 1.34
CA THR A 166 -2.84 7.63 2.10
C THR A 166 -3.82 6.82 1.24
N ASP A 167 -3.87 7.13 -0.05
CA ASP A 167 -4.63 6.36 -1.04
C ASP A 167 -3.84 6.31 -2.35
N PRO A 168 -3.64 5.13 -2.96
CA PRO A 168 -2.86 4.99 -4.20
C PRO A 168 -3.45 5.73 -5.40
N SER A 169 -4.74 6.12 -5.35
CA SER A 169 -5.34 6.97 -6.39
C SER A 169 -4.67 8.35 -6.47
N LEU A 170 -4.09 8.84 -5.37
CA LEU A 170 -3.29 10.07 -5.37
C LEU A 170 -1.99 9.89 -6.17
N ALA A 171 -1.30 8.75 -6.00
CA ALA A 171 -0.13 8.40 -6.80
C ALA A 171 -0.50 8.31 -8.28
N CYS A 172 -1.60 7.65 -8.60
CA CYS A 172 -2.11 7.57 -9.97
C CYS A 172 -2.41 8.97 -10.55
N ALA A 173 -3.01 9.87 -9.77
CA ALA A 173 -3.30 11.24 -10.20
C ALA A 173 -2.02 12.04 -10.46
N CYS A 174 -1.01 11.93 -9.58
CA CYS A 174 0.28 12.60 -9.73
C CYS A 174 1.06 12.13 -10.97
N LEU A 175 0.99 10.83 -11.29
CA LEU A 175 1.65 10.22 -12.43
C LEU A 175 0.81 10.29 -13.72
N GLY A 176 -0.43 10.79 -13.64
CA GLY A 176 -1.34 10.87 -14.78
C GLY A 176 -1.73 9.50 -15.32
N LEU A 177 -1.87 8.51 -14.46
CA LEU A 177 -2.28 7.15 -14.81
C LEU A 177 -3.79 7.10 -15.06
N THR A 178 -4.18 6.23 -15.98
CA THR A 178 -5.58 5.86 -16.28
C THR A 178 -5.69 4.33 -16.24
N PRO A 179 -6.91 3.76 -16.17
CA PRO A 179 -7.06 2.31 -16.23
C PRO A 179 -6.35 1.69 -17.44
N GLU A 180 -6.44 2.32 -18.61
CA GLU A 180 -5.82 1.83 -19.86
C GLU A 180 -4.29 1.90 -19.83
N LYS A 181 -3.72 2.91 -19.14
CA LYS A 181 -2.27 3.03 -18.96
C LYS A 181 -1.74 1.95 -18.01
N LEU A 182 -2.46 1.67 -16.92
CA LEU A 182 -2.12 0.59 -16.00
C LEU A 182 -2.11 -0.77 -16.69
N LEU A 183 -3.10 -1.05 -17.56
CA LEU A 183 -3.15 -2.30 -18.34
C LEU A 183 -1.97 -2.44 -19.33
N LYS A 184 -1.37 -1.34 -19.76
CA LYS A 184 -0.20 -1.34 -20.66
C LYS A 184 1.14 -1.44 -19.90
N ASP A 185 1.15 -1.12 -18.61
CA ASP A 185 2.32 -1.19 -17.73
C ASP A 185 1.97 -1.99 -16.47
N LEU A 186 2.03 -3.32 -16.63
CA LEU A 186 1.67 -4.25 -15.53
C LEU A 186 2.66 -4.17 -14.36
N ASN A 187 3.88 -3.69 -14.58
CA ASN A 187 4.83 -3.48 -13.49
C ASN A 187 4.36 -2.33 -12.59
N THR A 188 4.06 -1.16 -13.16
CA THR A 188 3.48 -0.04 -12.41
C THR A 188 2.14 -0.43 -11.79
N PHE A 189 1.30 -1.21 -12.50
CA PHE A 189 0.03 -1.68 -11.94
C PHE A 189 0.26 -2.59 -10.72
N GLY A 190 1.28 -3.43 -10.74
CA GLY A 190 1.66 -4.28 -9.60
C GLY A 190 1.95 -3.47 -8.34
N PHE A 191 2.79 -2.44 -8.41
CA PHE A 191 3.10 -1.56 -7.28
C PHE A 191 1.85 -0.80 -6.78
N MET A 192 1.04 -0.27 -7.70
CA MET A 192 -0.19 0.42 -7.32
C MET A 192 -1.22 -0.54 -6.70
N PHE A 193 -1.27 -1.80 -7.15
CA PHE A 193 -2.09 -2.84 -6.57
C PHE A 193 -1.61 -3.22 -5.17
N GLU A 194 -0.31 -3.36 -4.97
CA GLU A 194 0.29 -3.58 -3.65
C GLU A 194 -0.12 -2.47 -2.69
N ALA A 195 0.03 -1.20 -3.10
CA ALA A 195 -0.40 -0.06 -2.30
C ALA A 195 -1.91 -0.06 -1.98
N LEU A 196 -2.76 -0.52 -2.92
CA LEU A 196 -4.21 -0.67 -2.69
C LEU A 196 -4.50 -1.71 -1.60
N VAL A 197 -3.84 -2.86 -1.67
CA VAL A 197 -3.99 -3.92 -0.66
C VAL A 197 -3.48 -3.44 0.70
N GLU A 198 -2.31 -2.80 0.75
CA GLU A 198 -1.72 -2.31 1.99
C GLU A 198 -2.54 -1.18 2.63
N ARG A 199 -3.21 -0.33 1.81
CA ARG A 199 -4.21 0.63 2.30
C ARG A 199 -5.35 -0.10 3.03
N ASP A 200 -5.94 -1.12 2.41
CA ASP A 200 -7.05 -1.87 2.99
C ASP A 200 -6.61 -2.64 4.24
N LEU A 201 -5.46 -3.30 4.19
CA LEU A 201 -4.88 -4.01 5.35
C LEU A 201 -4.64 -3.06 6.52
N ARG A 202 -4.15 -1.83 6.28
CA ARG A 202 -3.95 -0.82 7.33
C ARG A 202 -5.28 -0.46 8.00
N ILE A 203 -6.33 -0.22 7.22
CA ILE A 203 -7.67 0.07 7.73
C ILE A 203 -8.21 -1.11 8.55
N TYR A 204 -8.02 -2.34 8.07
CA TYR A 204 -8.47 -3.54 8.76
C TYR A 204 -7.69 -3.79 10.06
N MET A 205 -6.37 -3.54 10.05
CA MET A 205 -5.55 -3.69 11.26
C MET A 205 -5.86 -2.63 12.29
N ASP A 206 -6.15 -1.37 11.88
CA ASP A 206 -6.64 -0.33 12.80
C ASP A 206 -7.96 -0.74 13.47
N TYR A 207 -8.89 -1.31 12.70
CA TYR A 207 -10.15 -1.85 13.23
C TYR A 207 -9.93 -3.02 14.21
N LEU A 208 -8.92 -3.86 13.98
CA LEU A 208 -8.58 -5.03 14.81
C LEU A 208 -7.61 -4.71 15.96
N ASP A 209 -7.34 -3.43 16.22
CA ASP A 209 -6.37 -2.96 17.23
C ASP A 209 -4.97 -3.59 17.02
N GLY A 210 -4.57 -3.70 15.78
CA GLY A 210 -3.29 -4.28 15.35
C GLY A 210 -2.44 -3.30 14.55
N HIS A 211 -1.31 -3.78 14.05
CA HIS A 211 -0.35 -2.98 13.30
C HIS A 211 0.06 -3.64 11.99
N LEU A 212 0.31 -2.80 10.97
CA LEU A 212 0.82 -3.22 9.66
C LEU A 212 2.30 -2.85 9.55
N TYR A 213 3.15 -3.85 9.26
CA TYR A 213 4.58 -3.71 9.01
C TYR A 213 4.96 -4.29 7.66
N HIS A 214 6.17 -3.97 7.17
CA HIS A 214 6.85 -4.72 6.11
C HIS A 214 8.01 -5.54 6.72
N PHE A 215 8.45 -6.58 6.01
CA PHE A 215 9.65 -7.31 6.41
C PHE A 215 10.67 -7.34 5.29
N ARG A 216 11.91 -7.00 5.61
CA ARG A 216 13.05 -7.17 4.72
C ARG A 216 14.32 -7.45 5.50
N ASP A 217 14.98 -8.53 5.18
CA ASP A 217 16.31 -8.85 5.65
C ASP A 217 17.34 -8.59 4.54
N ASN A 218 18.21 -7.59 4.77
CA ASN A 218 19.24 -7.21 3.80
C ASN A 218 20.39 -8.23 3.69
N VAL A 219 20.53 -9.15 4.65
CA VAL A 219 21.60 -10.17 4.65
C VAL A 219 21.20 -11.37 3.80
N THR A 220 19.99 -11.87 4.00
CA THR A 220 19.45 -13.03 3.27
C THR A 220 18.73 -12.65 1.99
N GLY A 221 18.34 -11.38 1.83
CA GLY A 221 17.48 -10.92 0.75
C GLY A 221 16.01 -11.32 0.91
N LEU A 222 15.64 -11.91 2.05
CA LEU A 222 14.28 -12.31 2.34
C LEU A 222 13.38 -11.08 2.54
N GLU A 223 12.25 -11.06 1.84
CA GLU A 223 11.29 -9.96 1.89
C GLU A 223 9.86 -10.54 1.99
N VAL A 224 8.99 -9.85 2.73
CA VAL A 224 7.55 -10.12 2.78
C VAL A 224 6.84 -8.77 2.72
N ASP A 225 5.88 -8.66 1.80
CA ASP A 225 5.22 -7.38 1.48
C ASP A 225 4.55 -6.78 2.72
N SER A 226 3.83 -7.59 3.50
CA SER A 226 3.12 -7.12 4.70
C SER A 226 3.14 -8.14 5.84
N ILE A 227 3.38 -7.65 7.07
CA ILE A 227 3.24 -8.38 8.32
C ILE A 227 2.11 -7.73 9.12
N LEU A 228 1.10 -8.52 9.46
CA LEU A 228 -0.04 -8.11 10.28
C LEU A 228 0.23 -8.55 11.73
N GLU A 229 0.55 -7.63 12.63
CA GLU A 229 0.72 -7.94 14.06
C GLU A 229 -0.57 -7.61 14.80
N PHE A 230 -1.20 -8.60 15.40
CA PHE A 230 -2.46 -8.47 16.16
C PHE A 230 -2.20 -8.03 17.60
N SER A 231 -3.24 -7.55 18.28
CA SER A 231 -3.16 -7.02 19.65
C SER A 231 -2.65 -8.02 20.70
N ASP A 232 -2.84 -9.32 20.45
CA ASP A 232 -2.32 -10.41 21.31
C ASP A 232 -0.86 -10.77 21.03
N GLY A 233 -0.22 -10.10 20.06
CA GLY A 233 1.14 -10.34 19.61
C GLY A 233 1.28 -11.50 18.64
N GLU A 234 0.19 -12.18 18.24
CA GLU A 234 0.21 -13.08 17.09
C GLU A 234 0.39 -12.27 15.80
N TYR A 235 0.92 -12.90 14.77
CA TYR A 235 1.11 -12.19 13.52
C TYR A 235 0.85 -13.07 12.30
N ALA A 236 0.56 -12.44 11.16
CA ALA A 236 0.44 -13.09 9.87
C ALA A 236 1.42 -12.51 8.85
N ALA A 237 1.83 -13.32 7.89
CA ALA A 237 2.68 -12.91 6.77
C ALA A 237 1.89 -12.94 5.46
N VAL A 238 1.95 -11.84 4.71
CA VAL A 238 1.14 -11.62 3.51
C VAL A 238 2.03 -11.23 2.35
N GLU A 239 1.91 -11.95 1.24
CA GLU A 239 2.42 -11.60 -0.08
C GLU A 239 1.30 -11.05 -0.95
N ILE A 240 1.61 -10.07 -1.79
CA ILE A 240 0.63 -9.37 -2.63
C ILE A 240 1.03 -9.53 -4.09
N LYS A 241 0.16 -10.10 -4.92
CA LYS A 241 0.46 -10.35 -6.32
C LYS A 241 -0.74 -9.96 -7.20
N LEU A 242 -0.49 -9.16 -8.24
CA LEU A 242 -1.54 -8.74 -9.15
C LEU A 242 -2.14 -9.93 -9.92
N GLY A 243 -1.30 -10.86 -10.36
CA GLY A 243 -1.69 -12.00 -11.19
C GLY A 243 -1.64 -13.32 -10.43
N TYR A 244 -2.61 -14.21 -10.69
CA TYR A 244 -2.66 -15.55 -10.11
C TYR A 244 -1.45 -16.43 -10.49
N ASN A 245 -0.84 -16.19 -11.65
CA ASN A 245 0.37 -16.89 -12.10
C ASN A 245 1.60 -16.66 -11.20
N GLN A 246 1.57 -15.67 -10.31
CA GLN A 246 2.65 -15.38 -9.38
C GLN A 246 2.45 -16.05 -8.00
N VAL A 247 1.33 -16.76 -7.78
CA VAL A 247 0.98 -17.36 -6.48
C VAL A 247 2.00 -18.41 -6.04
N GLU A 248 2.48 -19.26 -6.93
CA GLU A 248 3.45 -20.31 -6.57
C GLU A 248 4.81 -19.72 -6.14
N GLU A 249 5.22 -18.62 -6.72
CA GLU A 249 6.42 -17.87 -6.29
C GLU A 249 6.21 -17.23 -4.91
N ALA A 250 5.07 -16.60 -4.70
CA ALA A 250 4.69 -16.00 -3.42
C ALA A 250 4.62 -17.04 -2.29
N LYS A 251 4.05 -18.23 -2.56
CA LYS A 251 4.03 -19.34 -1.60
C LYS A 251 5.45 -19.78 -1.21
N LYS A 252 6.37 -19.87 -2.16
CA LYS A 252 7.78 -20.22 -1.88
C LYS A 252 8.46 -19.14 -1.00
N SER A 253 8.21 -17.86 -1.27
CA SER A 253 8.69 -16.74 -0.44
C SER A 253 8.19 -16.86 1.00
N LEU A 254 6.88 -17.06 1.18
CA LEU A 254 6.26 -17.24 2.49
C LEU A 254 6.78 -18.47 3.25
N LEU A 255 6.98 -19.60 2.58
CA LEU A 255 7.56 -20.79 3.21
C LEU A 255 9.01 -20.55 3.63
N ASN A 256 9.81 -19.89 2.79
CA ASN A 256 11.16 -19.52 3.17
C ASN A 256 11.16 -18.54 4.36
N PHE A 257 10.26 -17.57 4.39
CA PHE A 257 10.06 -16.72 5.56
C PHE A 257 9.71 -17.53 6.79
N TYR A 258 8.71 -18.43 6.69
CA TYR A 258 8.29 -19.30 7.78
C TYR A 258 9.47 -20.08 8.37
N ASP A 259 10.31 -20.70 7.52
CA ASP A 259 11.44 -21.51 7.97
C ASP A 259 12.48 -20.70 8.75
N ASN A 260 12.68 -19.44 8.37
CA ASN A 260 13.70 -18.56 8.95
C ASN A 260 13.24 -17.81 10.21
N MET A 261 11.94 -17.73 10.50
CA MET A 261 11.42 -17.04 11.68
C MET A 261 11.43 -17.91 12.92
N ILE A 262 11.80 -17.34 14.08
CA ILE A 262 11.77 -18.04 15.39
C ILE A 262 10.32 -18.27 15.82
N LYS A 263 9.54 -17.19 15.92
CA LYS A 263 8.09 -17.27 16.11
C LYS A 263 7.43 -17.45 14.75
N LYS A 264 6.65 -18.51 14.61
CA LYS A 264 5.94 -18.77 13.35
C LYS A 264 4.71 -17.89 13.22
N PRO A 265 4.36 -17.43 12.00
CA PRO A 265 3.11 -16.71 11.79
C PRO A 265 1.89 -17.59 12.09
N ALA A 266 0.85 -17.02 12.68
CA ALA A 266 -0.42 -17.69 12.93
C ALA A 266 -1.09 -18.16 11.63
N PHE A 267 -0.95 -17.38 10.56
CA PHE A 267 -1.30 -17.78 9.20
C PHE A 267 -0.43 -17.07 8.17
N MET A 268 -0.42 -17.61 6.97
CA MET A 268 0.20 -17.02 5.78
C MET A 268 -0.85 -16.85 4.68
N CYS A 269 -0.76 -15.77 3.93
CA CYS A 269 -1.74 -15.44 2.90
C CYS A 269 -1.07 -14.84 1.65
N VAL A 270 -1.56 -15.21 0.46
CA VAL A 270 -1.29 -14.52 -0.79
C VAL A 270 -2.55 -13.77 -1.21
N ILE A 271 -2.51 -12.44 -1.21
CA ILE A 271 -3.62 -11.61 -1.69
C ILE A 271 -3.40 -11.35 -3.18
N VAL A 272 -4.42 -11.65 -3.99
CA VAL A 272 -4.33 -11.57 -5.46
C VAL A 272 -5.37 -10.62 -6.04
N GLY A 273 -5.01 -9.99 -7.17
CA GLY A 273 -5.90 -9.07 -7.87
C GLY A 273 -7.03 -9.80 -8.60
N LYS A 274 -6.75 -10.95 -9.21
CA LYS A 274 -7.76 -11.72 -9.95
C LYS A 274 -7.73 -13.19 -9.54
N CYS A 275 -8.75 -13.58 -8.79
CA CYS A 275 -9.03 -14.97 -8.39
C CYS A 275 -10.54 -15.12 -8.20
N SER A 276 -11.08 -16.30 -8.36
CA SER A 276 -12.51 -16.60 -8.25
C SER A 276 -12.91 -17.29 -6.96
N ALA A 277 -11.96 -17.54 -6.06
CA ALA A 277 -12.22 -18.25 -4.81
C ALA A 277 -11.22 -17.85 -3.72
N VAL A 278 -11.66 -17.91 -2.49
CA VAL A 278 -10.81 -18.02 -1.32
C VAL A 278 -10.44 -19.49 -1.17
N VAL A 279 -9.16 -19.79 -1.15
CA VAL A 279 -8.66 -21.17 -1.07
C VAL A 279 -7.63 -21.26 0.05
N ARG A 280 -7.69 -22.33 0.84
CA ARG A 280 -6.58 -22.75 1.69
C ARG A 280 -5.85 -23.87 1.00
N ASP A 281 -4.61 -23.62 0.64
CA ASP A 281 -3.76 -24.63 0.00
C ASP A 281 -3.59 -25.87 0.93
N PRO A 282 -3.95 -27.07 0.49
CA PRO A 282 -3.95 -28.23 1.38
C PRO A 282 -2.54 -28.73 1.75
N GLU A 283 -1.52 -28.41 0.96
CA GLU A 283 -0.14 -28.86 1.21
C GLU A 283 0.59 -27.88 2.14
N THR A 284 0.40 -26.56 1.94
CA THR A 284 1.16 -25.54 2.64
C THR A 284 0.36 -24.84 3.75
N GLY A 285 -0.96 -24.96 3.73
CA GLY A 285 -1.86 -24.24 4.64
C GLY A 285 -2.00 -22.73 4.33
N ILE A 286 -1.33 -22.24 3.28
CA ILE A 286 -1.35 -20.82 2.89
C ILE A 286 -2.71 -20.47 2.28
N TYR A 287 -3.30 -19.35 2.72
CA TYR A 287 -4.52 -18.84 2.13
C TYR A 287 -4.22 -18.09 0.82
N ILE A 288 -5.07 -18.25 -0.19
CA ILE A 288 -5.05 -17.49 -1.44
C ILE A 288 -6.38 -16.75 -1.50
N VAL A 289 -6.33 -15.41 -1.53
CA VAL A 289 -7.50 -14.56 -1.32
C VAL A 289 -7.58 -13.47 -2.38
N PRO A 290 -8.67 -13.34 -3.13
CA PRO A 290 -8.88 -12.17 -3.97
C PRO A 290 -9.15 -10.94 -3.09
N ILE A 291 -8.55 -9.79 -3.44
CA ILE A 291 -8.74 -8.54 -2.69
C ILE A 291 -10.22 -8.16 -2.55
N THR A 292 -11.03 -8.49 -3.56
CA THR A 292 -12.47 -8.21 -3.60
C THR A 292 -13.32 -9.14 -2.73
N ALA A 293 -12.71 -10.04 -1.98
CA ALA A 293 -13.37 -10.86 -0.98
C ALA A 293 -12.94 -10.54 0.46
N LEU A 294 -11.92 -9.67 0.65
CA LEU A 294 -11.27 -9.45 1.93
C LEU A 294 -12.07 -8.49 2.83
N LYS A 295 -12.06 -8.77 4.15
CA LYS A 295 -12.53 -7.90 5.23
C LYS A 295 -11.72 -8.12 6.52
N PRO A 296 -11.91 -7.31 7.56
CA PRO A 296 -11.32 -7.52 8.88
C PRO A 296 -11.60 -8.87 9.52
#